data_3af11703886034d7e137b6ba82546fae
#
_entry.id   3af11703886034d7e137b6ba82546fae
#
_cell.length_a   1.000
_cell.length_b   1.000
_cell.length_c   1.000
_cell.angle_alpha   90.00
_cell.angle_beta   90.00
_cell.angle_gamma   90.00
#
_symmetry.space_group_name_H-M   'P 1'
#
loop_
_entity.id
_entity.type
_entity.pdbx_description
1 polymer ?
#
loop_
_entity_poly.entity_id
_entity_poly.type
_entity_poly.pdbx_seq_one_letter_code
_entity_poly.pdbx_strand_id
1 'polypeptide(L)'
;MKLLRHGPAGAEKPALLAADGTVRDLSGVIADLSGEVLSDAGLARLAAIDPATLPEVTVDRIGACVPRPGKFICVGLNYADHAKETGKAPPDEPILFMKASSAVIGPNDDVEIPRGSLKADWEVELGVVIGTRAKYVSESEALKHVAGYCVVNDVSERAFQSERGGQWTKGKSHDTFGPTGPWLVTRDEVADPQNLALFLDVDGVRRQTGNTSTMIFGVAHLVSYISQFMTLEPGDVIATGTPPGVGMGIKPEPVFLTVGQTMRLGIEGLGEQRQTTIAARD
;
A
#
# COMPACT_ATOMS: atom_id res chain seq x y z
N MET A 1 3.22 -0.09 -17.07
CA MET A 1 4.53 -0.65 -16.66
C MET A 1 4.49 -1.12 -15.20
N LYS A 2 5.40 -2.05 -14.81
CA LYS A 2 5.60 -2.46 -13.42
C LYS A 2 6.97 -1.99 -12.95
N LEU A 3 7.00 -0.96 -12.12
CA LEU A 3 8.22 -0.33 -11.61
C LEU A 3 8.48 -0.80 -10.18
N LEU A 4 9.71 -1.14 -9.86
CA LEU A 4 10.09 -1.66 -8.54
C LEU A 4 11.41 -1.05 -8.05
N ARG A 5 11.69 -1.26 -6.78
CA ARG A 5 12.99 -0.93 -6.16
C ARG A 5 13.57 -2.20 -5.57
N HIS A 6 14.84 -2.44 -5.77
CA HIS A 6 15.51 -3.64 -5.31
C HIS A 6 16.86 -3.34 -4.65
N GLY A 7 17.31 -4.25 -3.82
CA GLY A 7 18.58 -4.16 -3.09
C GLY A 7 18.42 -4.00 -1.58
N PRO A 8 19.52 -3.76 -0.87
CA PRO A 8 19.51 -3.61 0.59
C PRO A 8 18.62 -2.46 1.05
N ALA A 9 18.00 -2.61 2.24
CA ALA A 9 17.16 -1.57 2.82
C ALA A 9 17.95 -0.24 2.99
N GLY A 10 17.37 0.85 2.50
CA GLY A 10 17.98 2.18 2.50
C GLY A 10 19.00 2.43 1.38
N ALA A 11 19.27 1.44 0.53
CA ALA A 11 20.15 1.55 -0.63
C ALA A 11 19.54 0.90 -1.89
N GLU A 12 18.21 0.90 -1.95
CA GLU A 12 17.47 0.34 -3.08
C GLU A 12 17.73 1.14 -4.36
N LYS A 13 17.67 0.42 -5.49
CA LYS A 13 17.80 0.97 -6.85
C LYS A 13 16.50 0.77 -7.62
N PRO A 14 16.17 1.71 -8.52
CA PRO A 14 14.97 1.59 -9.36
C PRO A 14 15.19 0.54 -10.46
N ALA A 15 14.12 -0.19 -10.79
CA ALA A 15 14.11 -1.17 -11.85
C ALA A 15 12.71 -1.30 -12.49
N LEU A 16 12.66 -1.95 -13.64
CA LEU A 16 11.47 -2.29 -14.40
C LEU A 16 11.33 -3.81 -14.48
N LEU A 17 10.14 -4.34 -14.17
CA LEU A 17 9.78 -5.73 -14.50
C LEU A 17 9.32 -5.77 -15.95
N ALA A 18 10.08 -6.40 -16.81
CA ALA A 18 9.78 -6.56 -18.23
C ALA A 18 8.71 -7.65 -18.47
N ALA A 19 8.11 -7.66 -19.67
CA ALA A 19 7.05 -8.61 -20.02
C ALA A 19 7.52 -10.07 -20.05
N ASP A 20 8.80 -10.31 -20.24
CA ASP A 20 9.43 -11.64 -20.21
C ASP A 20 9.72 -12.14 -18.77
N GLY A 21 9.38 -11.32 -17.77
CA GLY A 21 9.61 -11.61 -16.35
C GLY A 21 11.02 -11.25 -15.85
N THR A 22 11.90 -10.72 -16.70
CA THR A 22 13.22 -10.23 -16.27
C THR A 22 13.12 -8.87 -15.61
N VAL A 23 14.04 -8.59 -14.67
CA VAL A 23 14.13 -7.27 -14.03
C VAL A 23 15.26 -6.48 -14.68
N ARG A 24 14.96 -5.26 -15.09
CA ARG A 24 15.86 -4.35 -15.81
C ARG A 24 16.23 -3.15 -14.95
N ASP A 25 17.52 -2.90 -14.79
CA ASP A 25 18.06 -1.81 -13.98
C ASP A 25 17.77 -0.44 -14.63
N LEU A 26 17.18 0.45 -13.88
CA LEU A 26 16.91 1.83 -14.26
C LEU A 26 17.88 2.84 -13.63
N SER A 27 18.84 2.41 -12.80
CA SER A 27 19.73 3.33 -12.06
C SER A 27 20.65 4.15 -12.95
N GLY A 28 20.88 3.72 -14.19
CA GLY A 28 21.55 4.53 -15.21
C GLY A 28 20.65 5.58 -15.90
N VAL A 29 19.35 5.54 -15.66
CA VAL A 29 18.35 6.42 -16.30
C VAL A 29 17.73 7.40 -15.31
N ILE A 30 17.39 6.94 -14.12
CA ILE A 30 16.75 7.71 -13.05
C ILE A 30 17.44 7.43 -11.71
N ALA A 31 17.41 8.41 -10.82
CA ALA A 31 17.97 8.24 -9.47
C ALA A 31 17.09 7.33 -8.60
N ASP A 32 15.76 7.51 -8.63
CA ASP A 32 14.80 6.71 -7.88
C ASP A 32 13.38 6.93 -8.43
N LEU A 33 12.41 6.10 -7.96
CA LEU A 33 10.97 6.21 -8.29
C LEU A 33 10.31 7.29 -7.43
N SER A 34 10.66 8.56 -7.65
CA SER A 34 10.20 9.70 -6.85
C SER A 34 10.10 10.99 -7.66
N GLY A 35 9.40 11.99 -7.12
CA GLY A 35 9.30 13.34 -7.69
C GLY A 35 8.81 13.31 -9.14
N GLU A 36 9.48 14.09 -10.00
CA GLU A 36 9.14 14.25 -11.42
C GLU A 36 9.13 12.94 -12.24
N VAL A 37 9.83 11.90 -11.78
CA VAL A 37 9.82 10.58 -12.45
C VAL A 37 8.41 9.98 -12.46
N LEU A 38 7.62 10.24 -11.42
CA LEU A 38 6.26 9.73 -11.28
C LEU A 38 5.21 10.56 -12.03
N SER A 39 5.58 11.72 -12.59
CA SER A 39 4.68 12.54 -13.42
C SER A 39 4.36 11.83 -14.75
N ASP A 40 3.29 12.25 -15.43
CA ASP A 40 2.94 11.73 -16.75
C ASP A 40 4.10 11.83 -17.74
N ALA A 41 4.82 12.96 -17.74
CA ALA A 41 6.00 13.15 -18.58
C ALA A 41 7.16 12.22 -18.18
N GLY A 42 7.37 12.00 -16.88
CA GLY A 42 8.37 11.07 -16.36
C GLY A 42 8.06 9.63 -16.74
N LEU A 43 6.83 9.19 -16.50
CA LEU A 43 6.38 7.83 -16.85
C LEU A 43 6.39 7.60 -18.37
N ALA A 44 6.00 8.61 -19.18
CA ALA A 44 6.08 8.52 -20.64
C ALA A 44 7.54 8.36 -21.14
N ARG A 45 8.51 9.04 -20.51
CA ARG A 45 9.94 8.84 -20.83
C ARG A 45 10.39 7.42 -20.51
N LEU A 46 9.98 6.85 -19.36
CA LEU A 46 10.31 5.47 -19.03
C LEU A 46 9.64 4.46 -19.98
N ALA A 47 8.39 4.70 -20.35
CA ALA A 47 7.65 3.85 -21.29
C ALA A 47 8.25 3.84 -22.71
N ALA A 48 8.97 4.88 -23.10
CA ALA A 48 9.65 4.96 -24.39
C ALA A 48 10.98 4.17 -24.45
N ILE A 49 11.46 3.65 -23.32
CA ILE A 49 12.71 2.86 -23.27
C ILE A 49 12.39 1.43 -23.67
N ASP A 50 13.15 0.88 -24.62
CA ASP A 50 13.12 -0.56 -24.88
C ASP A 50 13.78 -1.31 -23.71
N PRO A 51 13.03 -2.13 -22.94
CA PRO A 51 13.59 -2.86 -21.81
C PRO A 51 14.80 -3.74 -22.16
N ALA A 52 14.88 -4.24 -23.39
CA ALA A 52 16.01 -5.07 -23.86
C ALA A 52 17.35 -4.30 -23.89
N THR A 53 17.31 -2.97 -23.92
CA THR A 53 18.52 -2.13 -23.89
C THR A 53 19.05 -1.86 -22.48
N LEU A 54 18.26 -2.18 -21.46
CA LEU A 54 18.63 -1.99 -20.05
C LEU A 54 19.37 -3.21 -19.50
N PRO A 55 20.34 -3.04 -18.59
CA PRO A 55 21.00 -4.15 -17.92
C PRO A 55 19.98 -5.03 -17.17
N GLU A 56 20.12 -6.34 -17.32
CA GLU A 56 19.38 -7.31 -16.50
C GLU A 56 20.01 -7.42 -15.12
N VAL A 57 19.18 -7.52 -14.07
CA VAL A 57 19.64 -7.67 -12.70
C VAL A 57 18.94 -8.83 -12.00
N THR A 58 19.70 -9.52 -11.15
CA THR A 58 19.15 -10.48 -10.18
C THR A 58 18.67 -9.74 -8.95
N VAL A 59 17.47 -10.05 -8.49
CA VAL A 59 16.83 -9.38 -7.35
C VAL A 59 16.79 -10.32 -6.15
N ASP A 60 17.63 -10.05 -5.16
CA ASP A 60 17.62 -10.79 -3.88
C ASP A 60 16.55 -10.26 -2.91
N ARG A 61 16.27 -8.95 -2.94
CA ARG A 61 15.25 -8.30 -2.13
C ARG A 61 14.54 -7.21 -2.95
N ILE A 62 13.22 -7.20 -2.88
CA ILE A 62 12.37 -6.10 -3.37
C ILE A 62 12.12 -5.14 -2.21
N GLY A 63 12.43 -3.87 -2.39
CA GLY A 63 12.09 -2.79 -1.47
C GLY A 63 10.68 -2.24 -1.71
N ALA A 64 10.25 -1.29 -0.90
CA ALA A 64 9.02 -0.56 -1.15
C ALA A 64 9.04 0.05 -2.55
N CYS A 65 7.93 -0.04 -3.29
CA CYS A 65 7.86 0.34 -4.71
C CYS A 65 8.05 1.84 -4.96
N VAL A 66 7.88 2.68 -3.93
CA VAL A 66 8.31 4.08 -3.89
C VAL A 66 9.22 4.29 -2.68
N PRO A 67 10.18 5.21 -2.73
CA PRO A 67 10.97 5.55 -1.55
C PRO A 67 10.06 6.13 -0.47
N ARG A 68 10.62 6.35 0.73
CA ARG A 68 9.87 6.89 1.87
C ARG A 68 8.94 8.04 1.45
N PRO A 69 7.60 7.86 1.48
CA PRO A 69 6.65 8.88 1.04
C PRO A 69 6.67 10.09 1.97
N GLY A 70 6.39 11.28 1.43
CA GLY A 70 6.19 12.49 2.22
C GLY A 70 4.99 12.36 3.16
N LYS A 71 3.90 11.79 2.63
CA LYS A 71 2.71 11.41 3.39
C LYS A 71 2.29 9.97 3.06
N PHE A 72 2.00 9.20 4.10
CA PHE A 72 1.32 7.92 3.98
C PHE A 72 -0.06 8.08 4.62
N ILE A 73 -1.05 8.41 3.82
CA ILE A 73 -2.41 8.71 4.23
C ILE A 73 -3.23 7.43 4.12
N CYS A 74 -4.04 7.13 5.14
CA CYS A 74 -4.87 5.93 5.18
C CYS A 74 -6.34 6.32 5.37
N VAL A 75 -7.24 5.47 4.89
CA VAL A 75 -8.68 5.68 4.94
C VAL A 75 -9.33 4.57 5.76
N GLY A 76 -9.91 4.93 6.90
CA GLY A 76 -10.62 3.99 7.78
C GLY A 76 -12.04 3.69 7.31
N LEU A 77 -12.50 2.44 7.53
CA LEU A 77 -13.90 2.02 7.32
C LEU A 77 -14.44 2.29 5.89
N ASN A 78 -13.61 2.11 4.88
CA ASN A 78 -13.97 2.44 3.50
C ASN A 78 -14.58 1.29 2.68
N TYR A 79 -14.94 0.17 3.32
CA TYR A 79 -15.66 -0.92 2.66
C TYR A 79 -17.01 -1.14 3.37
N ALA A 80 -18.10 -1.15 2.59
CA ALA A 80 -19.45 -1.27 3.14
C ALA A 80 -19.65 -2.56 3.95
N ASP A 81 -19.08 -3.67 3.46
CA ASP A 81 -19.13 -4.96 4.12
C ASP A 81 -18.30 -4.98 5.41
N HIS A 82 -17.17 -4.31 5.44
CA HIS A 82 -16.32 -4.18 6.62
C HIS A 82 -16.98 -3.32 7.72
N ALA A 83 -17.65 -2.23 7.34
CA ALA A 83 -18.44 -1.43 8.28
C ALA A 83 -19.52 -2.30 8.95
N LYS A 84 -20.23 -3.13 8.16
CA LYS A 84 -21.23 -4.06 8.67
C LYS A 84 -20.63 -5.13 9.61
N GLU A 85 -19.46 -5.71 9.26
CA GLU A 85 -18.74 -6.70 10.08
C GLU A 85 -18.39 -6.13 11.47
N THR A 86 -17.92 -4.90 11.52
CA THR A 86 -17.54 -4.20 12.78
C THR A 86 -18.72 -3.60 13.53
N GLY A 87 -19.95 -3.71 12.99
CA GLY A 87 -21.17 -3.17 13.61
C GLY A 87 -21.24 -1.65 13.57
N LYS A 88 -20.48 -0.99 12.68
CA LYS A 88 -20.46 0.46 12.51
C LYS A 88 -21.31 0.87 11.33
N ALA A 89 -21.95 2.04 11.43
CA ALA A 89 -22.57 2.67 10.26
C ALA A 89 -21.49 3.10 9.26
N PRO A 90 -21.76 3.04 7.93
CA PRO A 90 -20.90 3.67 6.96
C PRO A 90 -20.67 5.15 7.33
N PRO A 91 -19.42 5.65 7.25
CA PRO A 91 -19.16 7.06 7.56
C PRO A 91 -19.72 7.96 6.45
N ASP A 92 -20.16 9.17 6.84
CA ASP A 92 -20.65 10.18 5.89
C ASP A 92 -19.51 10.80 5.07
N GLU A 93 -18.28 10.77 5.59
CA GLU A 93 -17.04 11.28 4.99
C GLU A 93 -15.88 10.31 5.22
N PRO A 94 -14.84 10.31 4.34
CA PRO A 94 -13.64 9.51 4.55
C PRO A 94 -12.97 9.80 5.90
N ILE A 95 -12.79 8.77 6.72
CA ILE A 95 -12.02 8.88 7.96
C ILE A 95 -10.54 8.81 7.62
N LEU A 96 -9.83 9.92 7.77
CA LEU A 96 -8.41 10.02 7.43
C LEU A 96 -7.52 9.84 8.66
N PHE A 97 -6.46 9.05 8.49
CA PHE A 97 -5.36 8.96 9.44
C PHE A 97 -4.05 8.78 8.68
N MET A 98 -2.92 8.77 9.38
CA MET A 98 -1.62 8.65 8.77
C MET A 98 -0.80 7.54 9.41
N LYS A 99 0.01 6.86 8.59
CA LYS A 99 1.16 6.09 9.05
C LYS A 99 2.42 6.96 8.97
N ALA A 100 3.31 6.80 9.93
CA ALA A 100 4.64 7.40 9.83
C ALA A 100 5.36 6.86 8.58
N SER A 101 6.07 7.72 7.85
CA SER A 101 6.86 7.28 6.70
C SER A 101 7.93 6.23 7.07
N SER A 102 8.35 6.19 8.34
CA SER A 102 9.27 5.17 8.88
C SER A 102 8.66 3.77 8.97
N ALA A 103 7.33 3.64 8.91
CA ALA A 103 6.67 2.34 8.91
C ALA A 103 6.80 1.59 7.57
N VAL A 104 7.19 2.30 6.49
CA VAL A 104 7.27 1.73 5.13
C VAL A 104 8.43 0.76 5.02
N ILE A 105 8.12 -0.46 4.55
CA ILE A 105 9.08 -1.53 4.26
C ILE A 105 8.76 -2.18 2.91
N GLY A 106 9.66 -3.01 2.42
CA GLY A 106 9.45 -3.82 1.23
C GLY A 106 8.31 -4.84 1.39
N PRO A 107 7.76 -5.33 0.27
CA PRO A 107 6.58 -6.22 0.27
C PRO A 107 6.83 -7.57 0.94
N ASN A 108 8.09 -7.99 1.03
CA ASN A 108 8.47 -9.30 1.56
C ASN A 108 9.41 -9.19 2.77
N ASP A 109 9.55 -7.98 3.35
CA ASP A 109 10.30 -7.78 4.57
C ASP A 109 9.49 -8.29 5.78
N ASP A 110 10.20 -8.64 6.86
CA ASP A 110 9.56 -9.10 8.09
C ASP A 110 8.78 -7.97 8.78
N VAL A 111 7.64 -8.33 9.38
CA VAL A 111 6.82 -7.42 10.20
C VAL A 111 7.10 -7.69 11.67
N GLU A 112 7.51 -6.67 12.41
CA GLU A 112 7.81 -6.77 13.83
C GLU A 112 6.53 -6.66 14.68
N ILE A 113 6.31 -7.64 15.55
CA ILE A 113 5.26 -7.54 16.58
C ILE A 113 5.78 -6.63 17.71
N PRO A 114 5.13 -5.49 17.97
CA PRO A 114 5.61 -4.52 18.97
C PRO A 114 5.74 -5.13 20.37
N ARG A 115 6.67 -4.61 21.17
CA ARG A 115 6.82 -5.02 22.57
C ARG A 115 5.52 -4.77 23.35
N GLY A 116 5.01 -5.81 24.00
CA GLY A 116 3.76 -5.76 24.74
C GLY A 116 2.50 -5.73 23.87
N SER A 117 2.62 -5.94 22.56
CA SER A 117 1.49 -6.10 21.66
C SER A 117 0.79 -7.44 21.88
N LEU A 118 -0.53 -7.41 21.92
CA LEU A 118 -1.40 -8.60 22.00
C LEU A 118 -2.49 -8.58 20.93
N LYS A 119 -2.58 -7.50 20.13
CA LYS A 119 -3.67 -7.30 19.18
C LYS A 119 -3.15 -6.82 17.82
N ALA A 120 -1.99 -7.35 17.38
CA ALA A 120 -1.48 -7.09 16.04
C ALA A 120 -2.39 -7.73 14.98
N ASP A 121 -2.70 -7.01 13.91
CA ASP A 121 -3.71 -7.36 12.92
C ASP A 121 -3.25 -7.00 11.50
N TRP A 122 -3.88 -7.55 10.50
CA TRP A 122 -3.60 -7.42 9.07
C TRP A 122 -4.70 -6.64 8.34
N GLU A 123 -4.33 -5.96 7.25
CA GLU A 123 -5.27 -5.25 6.38
C GLU A 123 -4.73 -5.17 4.95
N VAL A 124 -5.24 -5.99 4.01
CA VAL A 124 -4.92 -5.81 2.59
C VAL A 124 -5.64 -4.60 2.04
N GLU A 125 -4.91 -3.71 1.37
CA GLU A 125 -5.44 -2.45 0.83
C GLU A 125 -4.89 -2.13 -0.56
N LEU A 126 -5.70 -1.49 -1.39
CA LEU A 126 -5.23 -0.83 -2.59
C LEU A 126 -4.42 0.41 -2.18
N GLY A 127 -3.16 0.46 -2.59
CA GLY A 127 -2.31 1.65 -2.48
C GLY A 127 -2.40 2.49 -3.75
N VAL A 128 -2.64 3.79 -3.59
CA VAL A 128 -2.64 4.78 -4.68
C VAL A 128 -1.41 5.66 -4.55
N VAL A 129 -0.57 5.71 -5.58
CA VAL A 129 0.64 6.53 -5.59
C VAL A 129 0.38 7.80 -6.39
N ILE A 130 0.63 8.95 -5.79
CA ILE A 130 0.47 10.25 -6.43
C ILE A 130 1.64 10.50 -7.38
N GLY A 131 1.33 10.93 -8.61
CA GLY A 131 2.31 11.23 -9.66
C GLY A 131 2.48 12.71 -9.93
N THR A 132 1.39 13.46 -9.81
CA THR A 132 1.38 14.90 -10.06
C THR A 132 0.71 15.61 -8.90
N ARG A 133 1.28 16.74 -8.49
CA ARG A 133 0.78 17.54 -7.37
C ARG A 133 -0.72 17.80 -7.48
N ALA A 134 -1.47 17.46 -6.43
CA ALA A 134 -2.92 17.65 -6.35
C ALA A 134 -3.28 18.56 -5.17
N LYS A 135 -3.94 19.67 -5.44
CA LYS A 135 -4.46 20.61 -4.46
C LYS A 135 -5.78 21.19 -4.95
N TYR A 136 -6.85 21.01 -4.17
CA TYR A 136 -8.19 21.44 -4.52
C TYR A 136 -8.67 20.90 -5.89
N VAL A 137 -8.35 19.62 -6.18
CA VAL A 137 -8.72 19.00 -7.45
C VAL A 137 -10.17 18.49 -7.40
N SER A 138 -10.87 18.58 -8.54
CA SER A 138 -12.20 17.99 -8.67
C SER A 138 -12.12 16.47 -8.80
N GLU A 139 -13.18 15.76 -8.47
CA GLU A 139 -13.24 14.31 -8.59
C GLU A 139 -13.03 13.85 -10.06
N SER A 140 -13.55 14.59 -11.03
CA SER A 140 -13.39 14.29 -12.46
C SER A 140 -11.94 14.41 -12.97
N GLU A 141 -11.08 15.18 -12.29
CA GLU A 141 -9.68 15.35 -12.63
C GLU A 141 -8.73 14.50 -11.75
N ALA A 142 -9.25 13.95 -10.67
CA ALA A 142 -8.47 13.33 -9.60
C ALA A 142 -7.53 12.20 -10.10
N LEU A 143 -8.02 11.31 -10.97
CA LEU A 143 -7.21 10.19 -11.49
C LEU A 143 -6.05 10.64 -12.39
N LYS A 144 -6.06 11.85 -12.93
CA LYS A 144 -4.93 12.42 -13.69
C LYS A 144 -3.72 12.69 -12.79
N HIS A 145 -3.92 12.79 -11.48
CA HIS A 145 -2.86 13.01 -10.51
C HIS A 145 -2.23 11.73 -9.97
N VAL A 146 -2.76 10.56 -10.36
CA VAL A 146 -2.27 9.24 -9.92
C VAL A 146 -1.19 8.73 -10.87
N ALA A 147 -0.03 8.34 -10.33
CA ALA A 147 1.03 7.64 -11.08
C ALA A 147 0.65 6.19 -11.36
N GLY A 148 0.07 5.53 -10.37
CA GLY A 148 -0.30 4.11 -10.43
C GLY A 148 -0.71 3.55 -9.08
N TYR A 149 -0.72 2.23 -9.00
CA TYR A 149 -1.26 1.47 -7.89
C TYR A 149 -0.29 0.40 -7.40
N CYS A 150 -0.41 0.03 -6.15
CA CYS A 150 0.36 -1.04 -5.52
C CYS A 150 -0.48 -1.77 -4.47
N VAL A 151 0.05 -2.84 -3.90
CA VAL A 151 -0.52 -3.49 -2.72
C VAL A 151 0.06 -2.86 -1.47
N VAL A 152 -0.76 -2.64 -0.46
CA VAL A 152 -0.36 -2.20 0.89
C VAL A 152 -0.88 -3.21 1.91
N ASN A 153 -0.10 -3.49 2.95
CA ASN A 153 -0.59 -4.12 4.16
C ASN A 153 -0.61 -3.06 5.28
N ASP A 154 -1.81 -2.53 5.63
CA ASP A 154 -1.96 -1.56 6.71
C ASP A 154 -1.95 -2.27 8.07
N VAL A 155 -0.81 -2.88 8.40
CA VAL A 155 -0.64 -3.61 9.67
C VAL A 155 -0.96 -2.70 10.84
N SER A 156 -1.70 -3.26 11.82
CA SER A 156 -2.30 -2.49 12.91
C SER A 156 -2.04 -3.18 14.24
N GLU A 157 -1.83 -2.42 15.30
CA GLU A 157 -1.95 -2.89 16.67
C GLU A 157 -3.20 -2.26 17.29
N ARG A 158 -4.26 -3.06 17.46
CA ARG A 158 -5.61 -2.59 17.77
C ARG A 158 -5.74 -1.93 19.15
N ALA A 159 -5.02 -2.45 20.16
CA ALA A 159 -5.04 -1.83 21.48
C ALA A 159 -4.33 -0.47 21.47
N PHE A 160 -3.21 -0.35 20.73
CA PHE A 160 -2.51 0.93 20.60
C PHE A 160 -3.32 1.93 19.77
N GLN A 161 -4.06 1.44 18.78
CA GLN A 161 -4.94 2.23 17.93
C GLN A 161 -6.11 2.86 18.73
N SER A 162 -6.82 2.07 19.52
CA SER A 162 -8.12 2.47 20.07
C SER A 162 -8.17 2.56 21.59
N GLU A 163 -7.32 1.81 22.34
CA GLU A 163 -7.42 1.71 23.80
C GLU A 163 -6.47 2.66 24.54
N ARG A 164 -5.64 3.42 23.78
CA ARG A 164 -4.65 4.37 24.33
C ARG A 164 -4.95 5.81 23.91
N GLY A 165 -6.14 6.32 24.27
CA GLY A 165 -6.56 7.71 24.02
C GLY A 165 -7.10 7.95 22.61
N GLY A 166 -7.45 6.89 21.86
CA GLY A 166 -8.19 6.99 20.60
C GLY A 166 -7.44 7.60 19.40
N GLN A 167 -6.14 7.90 19.52
CA GLN A 167 -5.32 8.38 18.40
C GLN A 167 -4.70 7.19 17.65
N TRP A 168 -5.15 6.95 16.44
CA TRP A 168 -4.84 5.76 15.66
C TRP A 168 -3.36 5.62 15.29
N THR A 169 -2.66 6.72 15.14
CA THR A 169 -1.24 6.77 14.77
C THR A 169 -0.38 5.79 15.56
N LYS A 170 -0.62 5.66 16.87
CA LYS A 170 0.16 4.75 17.75
C LYS A 170 0.00 3.27 17.38
N GLY A 171 -1.13 2.88 16.87
CA GLY A 171 -1.39 1.51 16.42
C GLY A 171 -1.09 1.26 14.95
N LYS A 172 -0.87 2.32 14.18
CA LYS A 172 -0.71 2.28 12.72
C LYS A 172 0.71 2.59 12.25
N SER A 173 1.55 3.21 13.10
CA SER A 173 2.85 3.75 12.72
C SER A 173 4.05 3.05 13.36
N HIS A 174 3.86 1.85 13.93
CA HIS A 174 5.01 1.05 14.38
C HIS A 174 5.93 0.77 13.20
N ASP A 175 7.23 0.72 13.43
CA ASP A 175 8.19 0.36 12.39
C ASP A 175 7.80 -0.98 11.77
N THR A 176 7.96 -1.11 10.45
CA THR A 176 7.52 -2.25 9.63
C THR A 176 6.02 -2.42 9.38
N PHE A 177 5.15 -1.53 9.86
CA PHE A 177 3.69 -1.65 9.73
C PHE A 177 3.12 -1.16 8.39
N GLY A 178 3.98 -0.87 7.41
CA GLY A 178 3.58 -0.39 6.07
C GLY A 178 4.26 -1.13 4.91
N PRO A 179 4.18 -2.47 4.82
CA PRO A 179 4.63 -3.17 3.62
C PRO A 179 3.96 -2.63 2.37
N THR A 180 4.75 -2.21 1.35
CA THR A 180 4.26 -1.53 0.16
C THR A 180 4.95 -2.07 -1.10
N GLY A 181 4.20 -2.51 -2.08
CA GLY A 181 4.70 -3.11 -3.33
C GLY A 181 3.90 -4.36 -3.73
N PRO A 182 4.47 -5.30 -4.50
CA PRO A 182 5.89 -5.47 -4.87
C PRO A 182 6.39 -4.45 -5.89
N TRP A 183 5.51 -3.86 -6.68
CA TRP A 183 5.80 -2.85 -7.68
C TRP A 183 4.70 -1.79 -7.74
N LEU A 184 5.06 -0.67 -8.31
CA LEU A 184 4.11 0.33 -8.79
C LEU A 184 3.66 -0.11 -10.19
N VAL A 185 2.36 -0.42 -10.34
CA VAL A 185 1.72 -0.64 -11.63
C VAL A 185 1.20 0.70 -12.12
N THR A 186 1.72 1.21 -13.23
CA THR A 186 1.31 2.51 -13.76
C THR A 186 -0.18 2.51 -14.13
N ARG A 187 -0.84 3.65 -13.97
CA ARG A 187 -2.33 3.74 -14.09
C ARG A 187 -2.88 3.27 -15.45
N ASP A 188 -2.10 3.38 -16.51
CA ASP A 188 -2.46 2.94 -17.86
C ASP A 188 -2.60 1.41 -17.99
N GLU A 189 -2.00 0.64 -17.07
CA GLU A 189 -2.11 -0.82 -17.00
C GLU A 189 -3.26 -1.30 -16.11
N VAL A 190 -3.94 -0.40 -15.41
CA VAL A 190 -5.07 -0.73 -14.53
C VAL A 190 -6.34 -0.14 -15.14
N ALA A 191 -7.12 -1.01 -15.80
CA ALA A 191 -8.31 -0.58 -16.56
C ALA A 191 -9.35 0.09 -15.66
N ASP A 192 -9.60 -0.45 -14.48
CA ASP A 192 -10.54 0.10 -13.49
C ASP A 192 -10.03 -0.19 -12.06
N PRO A 193 -9.53 0.80 -11.34
CA PRO A 193 -9.10 0.62 -9.95
C PRO A 193 -10.27 0.33 -8.98
N GLN A 194 -11.50 0.52 -9.42
CA GLN A 194 -12.71 0.22 -8.64
C GLN A 194 -13.27 -1.18 -8.91
N ASN A 195 -12.55 -2.05 -9.62
CA ASN A 195 -12.97 -3.43 -9.85
C ASN A 195 -11.79 -4.40 -9.83
N LEU A 196 -11.06 -4.43 -8.72
CA LEU A 196 -9.92 -5.32 -8.51
C LEU A 196 -10.22 -6.28 -7.36
N ALA A 197 -10.06 -7.58 -7.60
CA ALA A 197 -10.14 -8.59 -6.55
C ALA A 197 -8.91 -8.50 -5.62
N LEU A 198 -9.12 -8.63 -4.30
CA LEU A 198 -8.04 -8.62 -3.33
C LEU A 198 -8.23 -9.69 -2.25
N PHE A 199 -7.12 -10.18 -1.71
CA PHE A 199 -7.13 -11.24 -0.72
C PHE A 199 -5.98 -11.13 0.28
N LEU A 200 -6.17 -11.77 1.45
CA LEU A 200 -5.11 -11.98 2.42
C LEU A 200 -5.28 -13.34 3.10
N ASP A 201 -4.18 -14.09 3.20
CA ASP A 201 -4.06 -15.35 3.92
C ASP A 201 -3.12 -15.16 5.13
N VAL A 202 -3.43 -15.81 6.25
CA VAL A 202 -2.52 -15.98 7.40
C VAL A 202 -2.28 -17.46 7.60
N ASP A 203 -1.02 -17.90 7.55
CA ASP A 203 -0.61 -19.33 7.63
C ASP A 203 -1.38 -20.24 6.66
N GLY A 204 -1.63 -19.73 5.44
CA GLY A 204 -2.38 -20.45 4.40
C GLY A 204 -3.90 -20.46 4.59
N VAL A 205 -4.42 -19.85 5.66
CA VAL A 205 -5.87 -19.73 5.89
C VAL A 205 -6.35 -18.40 5.32
N ARG A 206 -7.30 -18.44 4.34
CA ARG A 206 -7.93 -17.26 3.77
C ARG A 206 -8.66 -16.46 4.87
N ARG A 207 -8.22 -15.22 5.10
CA ARG A 207 -8.80 -14.29 6.07
C ARG A 207 -9.61 -13.20 5.41
N GLN A 208 -9.07 -12.56 4.36
CA GLN A 208 -9.78 -11.53 3.63
C GLN A 208 -10.02 -11.96 2.19
N THR A 209 -11.18 -11.65 1.67
CA THR A 209 -11.57 -11.74 0.26
C THR A 209 -12.48 -10.54 -0.02
N GLY A 210 -12.14 -9.74 -1.01
CA GLY A 210 -12.91 -8.56 -1.35
C GLY A 210 -12.72 -8.13 -2.79
N ASN A 211 -13.38 -7.04 -3.14
CA ASN A 211 -13.22 -6.36 -4.42
C ASN A 211 -13.32 -4.86 -4.19
N THR A 212 -12.49 -4.05 -4.84
CA THR A 212 -12.49 -2.59 -4.70
C THR A 212 -13.81 -1.94 -5.12
N SER A 213 -14.68 -2.66 -5.84
CA SER A 213 -16.02 -2.19 -6.18
C SER A 213 -16.95 -2.02 -4.98
N THR A 214 -16.60 -2.60 -3.80
CA THR A 214 -17.38 -2.44 -2.57
C THR A 214 -16.85 -1.33 -1.66
N MET A 215 -15.89 -0.51 -2.14
CA MET A 215 -15.48 0.72 -1.46
C MET A 215 -16.66 1.69 -1.34
N ILE A 216 -16.77 2.36 -0.19
CA ILE A 216 -17.74 3.43 0.06
C ILE A 216 -17.33 4.68 -0.73
N PHE A 217 -16.05 5.03 -0.64
CA PHE A 217 -15.46 6.15 -1.35
C PHE A 217 -14.40 5.63 -2.33
N GLY A 218 -14.62 5.82 -3.63
CA GLY A 218 -13.72 5.37 -4.68
C GLY A 218 -12.43 6.21 -4.76
N VAL A 219 -11.44 5.72 -5.52
CA VAL A 219 -10.12 6.36 -5.64
C VAL A 219 -10.22 7.83 -6.08
N ALA A 220 -11.03 8.15 -7.08
CA ALA A 220 -11.19 9.52 -7.56
C ALA A 220 -11.73 10.45 -6.46
N HIS A 221 -12.76 9.97 -5.73
CA HIS A 221 -13.31 10.69 -4.58
C HIS A 221 -12.24 10.92 -3.50
N LEU A 222 -11.49 9.89 -3.13
CA LEU A 222 -10.45 9.99 -2.09
C LEU A 222 -9.37 11.00 -2.44
N VAL A 223 -8.83 10.97 -3.67
CA VAL A 223 -7.81 11.93 -4.12
C VAL A 223 -8.38 13.36 -4.11
N SER A 224 -9.59 13.56 -4.64
CA SER A 224 -10.28 14.85 -4.60
C SER A 224 -10.48 15.34 -3.18
N TYR A 225 -11.08 14.52 -2.32
CA TYR A 225 -11.41 14.85 -0.94
C TYR A 225 -10.15 15.22 -0.11
N ILE A 226 -9.13 14.37 -0.14
CA ILE A 226 -7.89 14.62 0.61
C ILE A 226 -7.21 15.91 0.15
N SER A 227 -7.26 16.20 -1.17
CA SER A 227 -6.66 17.41 -1.74
C SER A 227 -7.29 18.73 -1.26
N GLN A 228 -8.47 18.67 -0.62
CA GLN A 228 -9.12 19.82 -0.01
C GLN A 228 -8.46 20.24 1.32
N PHE A 229 -7.85 19.29 2.02
CA PHE A 229 -7.25 19.52 3.34
C PHE A 229 -5.74 19.65 3.30
N MET A 230 -5.09 18.94 2.40
CA MET A 230 -3.64 18.97 2.25
C MET A 230 -3.21 18.75 0.81
N THR A 231 -2.15 19.41 0.39
CA THR A 231 -1.55 19.15 -0.92
C THR A 231 -1.00 17.73 -0.97
N LEU A 232 -1.38 16.96 -1.98
CA LEU A 232 -0.76 15.69 -2.31
C LEU A 232 0.42 15.96 -3.26
N GLU A 233 1.58 15.39 -2.94
CA GLU A 233 2.82 15.57 -3.72
C GLU A 233 3.22 14.24 -4.40
N PRO A 234 4.00 14.29 -5.49
CA PRO A 234 4.49 13.08 -6.16
C PRO A 234 5.23 12.15 -5.20
N GLY A 235 4.82 10.89 -5.15
CA GLY A 235 5.34 9.88 -4.22
C GLY A 235 4.57 9.74 -2.91
N ASP A 236 3.59 10.61 -2.62
CA ASP A 236 2.66 10.34 -1.53
C ASP A 236 1.83 9.08 -1.81
N VAL A 237 1.52 8.33 -0.77
CA VAL A 237 0.75 7.08 -0.85
C VAL A 237 -0.56 7.22 -0.09
N ILE A 238 -1.65 6.78 -0.72
CA ILE A 238 -2.96 6.66 -0.08
C ILE A 238 -3.30 5.16 0.01
N ALA A 239 -3.45 4.65 1.23
CA ALA A 239 -4.03 3.33 1.50
C ALA A 239 -5.55 3.49 1.65
N THR A 240 -6.32 2.77 0.82
CA THR A 240 -7.71 3.13 0.54
C THR A 240 -8.73 2.45 1.44
N GLY A 241 -8.28 1.72 2.46
CA GLY A 241 -9.14 0.92 3.32
C GLY A 241 -9.14 -0.56 2.96
N THR A 242 -9.59 -1.37 3.88
CA THR A 242 -9.53 -2.83 3.82
C THR A 242 -10.92 -3.48 3.75
N PRO A 243 -11.07 -4.62 3.04
CA PRO A 243 -12.30 -5.41 3.04
C PRO A 243 -12.48 -6.19 4.35
N PRO A 244 -13.65 -6.87 4.56
CA PRO A 244 -13.90 -7.73 5.72
C PRO A 244 -12.85 -8.83 5.90
N GLY A 245 -12.75 -9.36 7.13
CA GLY A 245 -11.88 -10.49 7.48
C GLY A 245 -10.63 -10.09 8.25
N VAL A 246 -10.58 -8.87 8.78
CA VAL A 246 -9.54 -8.45 9.73
C VAL A 246 -9.64 -9.26 11.03
N GLY A 247 -8.51 -9.47 11.70
CA GLY A 247 -8.45 -10.32 12.89
C GLY A 247 -9.37 -9.89 14.01
N MET A 248 -9.50 -8.59 14.25
CA MET A 248 -10.43 -8.05 15.27
C MET A 248 -11.90 -8.29 14.95
N GLY A 249 -12.26 -8.52 13.68
CA GLY A 249 -13.62 -8.79 13.22
C GLY A 249 -14.04 -10.25 13.31
N ILE A 250 -13.11 -11.18 13.46
CA ILE A 250 -13.38 -12.64 13.47
C ILE A 250 -14.28 -13.02 14.65
N LYS A 251 -15.24 -13.88 14.39
CA LYS A 251 -16.19 -14.39 15.38
C LYS A 251 -16.00 -15.91 15.57
N PRO A 252 -16.26 -16.50 16.77
CA PRO A 252 -16.80 -15.85 17.98
C PRO A 252 -15.79 -15.00 18.74
N GLU A 253 -14.47 -15.22 18.54
CA GLU A 253 -13.40 -14.49 19.22
C GLU A 253 -12.42 -13.89 18.19
N PRO A 254 -11.93 -12.66 18.39
CA PRO A 254 -10.90 -12.07 17.58
C PRO A 254 -9.63 -12.93 17.50
N VAL A 255 -8.96 -12.89 16.35
CA VAL A 255 -7.68 -13.58 16.11
C VAL A 255 -6.63 -12.52 15.77
N PHE A 256 -5.50 -12.54 16.46
CA PHE A 256 -4.42 -11.58 16.25
C PHE A 256 -3.13 -12.26 15.86
N LEU A 257 -2.26 -11.53 15.19
CA LEU A 257 -0.94 -12.00 14.78
C LEU A 257 -0.04 -12.27 15.99
N THR A 258 0.69 -13.38 15.89
CA THR A 258 1.75 -13.76 16.81
C THR A 258 3.06 -13.93 16.04
N VAL A 259 4.18 -13.94 16.74
CA VAL A 259 5.51 -14.15 16.14
C VAL A 259 5.58 -15.51 15.43
N GLY A 260 6.16 -15.54 14.24
CA GLY A 260 6.38 -16.73 13.42
C GLY A 260 5.30 -17.01 12.37
N GLN A 261 4.22 -16.22 12.33
CA GLN A 261 3.17 -16.39 11.34
C GLN A 261 3.53 -15.73 10.00
N THR A 262 2.97 -16.27 8.93
CA THR A 262 3.16 -15.75 7.57
C THR A 262 1.86 -15.15 7.04
N MET A 263 1.93 -13.91 6.58
CA MET A 263 0.88 -13.25 5.79
C MET A 263 1.22 -13.35 4.30
N ARG A 264 0.26 -13.72 3.46
CA ARG A 264 0.32 -13.64 2.00
C ARG A 264 -0.89 -12.84 1.53
N LEU A 265 -0.67 -11.78 0.78
CA LEU A 265 -1.73 -10.92 0.32
C LEU A 265 -1.46 -10.45 -1.10
N GLY A 266 -2.52 -10.08 -1.81
CA GLY A 266 -2.39 -9.63 -3.18
C GLY A 266 -3.64 -8.96 -3.71
N ILE A 267 -3.46 -8.25 -4.82
CA ILE A 267 -4.51 -7.59 -5.58
C ILE A 267 -4.35 -7.95 -7.04
N GLU A 268 -5.45 -8.24 -7.71
CA GLU A 268 -5.50 -8.58 -9.11
C GLU A 268 -4.72 -7.58 -9.97
N GLY A 269 -3.78 -8.08 -10.79
CA GLY A 269 -2.92 -7.27 -11.66
C GLY A 269 -1.78 -6.54 -10.95
N LEU A 270 -1.82 -6.38 -9.61
CA LEU A 270 -0.83 -5.60 -8.86
C LEU A 270 0.26 -6.45 -8.19
N GLY A 271 0.12 -7.78 -8.19
CA GLY A 271 1.08 -8.71 -7.59
C GLY A 271 0.74 -9.10 -6.16
N GLU A 272 1.69 -9.75 -5.51
CA GLU A 272 1.53 -10.33 -4.17
C GLU A 272 2.67 -9.93 -3.25
N GLN A 273 2.38 -9.91 -1.96
CA GLN A 273 3.33 -9.70 -0.88
C GLN A 273 3.34 -10.92 0.05
N ARG A 274 4.47 -11.12 0.74
CA ARG A 274 4.60 -12.17 1.76
C ARG A 274 5.49 -11.69 2.90
N GLN A 275 4.91 -11.51 4.09
CA GLN A 275 5.65 -11.14 5.29
C GLN A 275 5.65 -12.27 6.30
N THR A 276 6.74 -12.38 7.06
CA THR A 276 6.79 -13.18 8.29
C THR A 276 6.79 -12.25 9.49
N THR A 277 6.01 -12.56 10.51
CA THR A 277 5.99 -11.80 11.75
C THR A 277 7.15 -12.24 12.65
N ILE A 278 7.89 -11.28 13.17
CA ILE A 278 9.02 -11.52 14.07
C ILE A 278 8.86 -10.75 15.38
N ALA A 279 9.63 -11.10 16.39
CA ALA A 279 9.71 -10.30 17.62
C ALA A 279 10.35 -8.94 17.34
N ALA A 280 9.90 -7.91 18.07
CA ALA A 280 10.52 -6.59 17.99
C ALA A 280 12.03 -6.66 18.25
N ARG A 281 12.81 -6.03 17.39
CA ARG A 281 14.26 -5.89 17.51
C ARG A 281 14.62 -4.74 18.47
N ASP A 282 15.86 -4.72 18.93
CA ASP A 282 16.41 -3.63 19.76
C ASP A 282 16.82 -2.43 18.90
#